data_46ebae07650c94be2fb3a58e6cbb4661
#
_entry.id   46ebae07650c94be2fb3a58e6cbb4661
#
_cell.length_a   1.000
_cell.length_b   1.000
_cell.length_c   1.000
_cell.angle_alpha   90.00
_cell.angle_beta   90.00
_cell.angle_gamma   90.00
#
_symmetry.space_group_name_H-M   'P 1'
#
loop_
_entity.id
_entity.type
_entity.pdbx_description
1 polymer ?
#
loop_
_entity_poly.entity_id
_entity_poly.type
_entity_poly.pdbx_seq_one_letter_code
_entity_poly.pdbx_strand_id
1 'polypeptide(L)'
;MFGGVGPFCIIIGKKSSVDKIFSIDINPDAYKLLVKNIQINKVGDIINPILGDSKNIVPSSLLGLADRIIMPLPENSFEYIEAALSGIKNSGGIIHLYSHIYIDELDSKINLIMKRIESQDKSCKILSSNIVKNIGPGWGQVVFDIQIK
;
A
#
# COMPACT_ATOMS: atom_id res chain seq x y z
N MET A 1 -4.37 0.57 0.23
CA MET A 1 -4.51 2.04 0.08
C MET A 1 -4.40 2.35 -1.41
N PHE A 2 -5.03 3.43 -1.90
CA PHE A 2 -4.99 3.84 -3.32
C PHE A 2 -5.47 2.74 -4.28
N GLY A 3 -6.68 2.23 -4.01
CA GLY A 3 -7.22 1.04 -4.67
C GLY A 3 -7.52 1.21 -6.16
N GLY A 4 -7.75 2.44 -6.60
CA GLY A 4 -8.16 2.74 -7.96
C GLY A 4 -9.41 1.96 -8.34
N VAL A 5 -9.40 1.37 -9.52
CA VAL A 5 -10.47 0.49 -10.01
C VAL A 5 -10.37 -0.97 -9.52
N GLY A 6 -9.41 -1.26 -8.63
CA GLY A 6 -9.29 -2.53 -7.92
C GLY A 6 -8.35 -3.60 -8.49
N PRO A 7 -7.33 -3.30 -9.30
CA PRO A 7 -6.51 -4.35 -9.92
C PRO A 7 -5.83 -5.26 -8.89
N PHE A 8 -5.22 -4.66 -7.86
CA PHE A 8 -4.54 -5.44 -6.81
C PHE A 8 -5.53 -6.24 -5.95
N CYS A 9 -6.56 -5.59 -5.41
CA CYS A 9 -7.48 -6.25 -4.48
C CYS A 9 -8.25 -7.40 -5.15
N ILE A 10 -8.64 -7.26 -6.42
CA ILE A 10 -9.34 -8.30 -7.17
C ILE A 10 -8.43 -9.49 -7.44
N ILE A 11 -7.19 -9.26 -7.89
CA ILE A 11 -6.24 -10.34 -8.15
C ILE A 11 -5.93 -11.09 -6.85
N ILE A 12 -5.69 -10.37 -5.75
CA ILE A 12 -5.41 -10.96 -4.45
C ILE A 12 -6.63 -11.78 -3.97
N GLY A 13 -7.83 -11.21 -4.00
CA GLY A 13 -9.05 -11.91 -3.60
C GLY A 13 -9.36 -13.17 -4.41
N LYS A 14 -8.92 -13.23 -5.68
CA LYS A 14 -9.11 -14.41 -6.56
C LYS A 14 -8.01 -15.44 -6.45
N LYS A 15 -6.80 -15.06 -6.06
CA LYS A 15 -5.59 -15.89 -6.18
C LYS A 15 -4.94 -16.26 -4.86
N SER A 16 -5.42 -15.72 -3.74
CA SER A 16 -4.86 -16.00 -2.42
C SER A 16 -5.93 -16.38 -1.40
N SER A 17 -5.52 -17.00 -0.29
CA SER A 17 -6.38 -17.39 0.83
C SER A 17 -6.53 -16.26 1.85
N VAL A 18 -6.73 -15.03 1.38
CA VAL A 18 -6.91 -13.88 2.27
C VAL A 18 -8.35 -13.84 2.81
N ASP A 19 -8.50 -13.57 4.11
CA ASP A 19 -9.81 -13.51 4.73
C ASP A 19 -10.55 -12.22 4.39
N LYS A 20 -9.84 -11.08 4.35
CA LYS A 20 -10.44 -9.77 4.14
C LYS A 20 -9.49 -8.78 3.49
N ILE A 21 -10.04 -7.95 2.59
CA ILE A 21 -9.32 -6.87 1.92
C ILE A 21 -10.10 -5.57 2.08
N PHE A 22 -9.44 -4.52 2.54
CA PHE A 22 -9.96 -3.16 2.52
C PHE A 22 -9.31 -2.40 1.36
N SER A 23 -10.10 -1.97 0.39
CA SER A 23 -9.64 -1.22 -0.78
C SER A 23 -10.12 0.22 -0.70
N ILE A 24 -9.20 1.14 -0.41
CA ILE A 24 -9.51 2.55 -0.14
C ILE A 24 -9.08 3.38 -1.34
N ASP A 25 -9.95 4.24 -1.84
CA ASP A 25 -9.61 5.26 -2.82
C ASP A 25 -10.36 6.56 -2.54
N ILE A 26 -9.71 7.69 -2.76
CA ILE A 26 -10.28 9.01 -2.55
C ILE A 26 -11.14 9.46 -3.75
N ASN A 27 -10.89 8.91 -4.94
CA ASN A 27 -11.59 9.29 -6.17
C ASN A 27 -12.95 8.57 -6.26
N PRO A 28 -14.07 9.30 -6.25
CA PRO A 28 -15.41 8.71 -6.29
C PRO A 28 -15.70 7.94 -7.60
N ASP A 29 -15.10 8.31 -8.71
CA ASP A 29 -15.33 7.62 -9.97
C ASP A 29 -14.52 6.32 -10.04
N ALA A 30 -13.29 6.30 -9.52
CA ALA A 30 -12.52 5.08 -9.32
C ALA A 30 -13.25 4.12 -8.37
N TYR A 31 -13.79 4.64 -7.26
CA TYR A 31 -14.59 3.87 -6.31
C TYR A 31 -15.83 3.21 -6.93
N LYS A 32 -16.60 3.94 -7.75
CA LYS A 32 -17.76 3.37 -8.47
C LYS A 32 -17.35 2.19 -9.37
N LEU A 33 -16.24 2.36 -10.10
CA LEU A 33 -15.69 1.30 -10.95
C LEU A 33 -15.15 0.14 -10.13
N LEU A 34 -14.51 0.38 -8.98
CA LEU A 34 -14.07 -0.64 -8.04
C LEU A 34 -15.23 -1.51 -7.58
N VAL A 35 -16.34 -0.89 -7.12
CA VAL A 35 -17.55 -1.62 -6.69
C VAL A 35 -18.09 -2.51 -7.80
N LYS A 36 -18.20 -1.98 -9.02
CA LYS A 36 -18.64 -2.75 -10.20
C LYS A 36 -17.69 -3.92 -10.51
N ASN A 37 -16.39 -3.69 -10.44
CA ASN A 37 -15.39 -4.71 -10.71
C ASN A 37 -15.40 -5.83 -9.64
N ILE A 38 -15.63 -5.49 -8.38
CA ILE A 38 -15.81 -6.47 -7.30
C ILE A 38 -17.00 -7.38 -7.59
N GLN A 39 -18.14 -6.83 -8.02
CA GLN A 39 -19.34 -7.59 -8.37
C GLN A 39 -19.10 -8.51 -9.58
N ILE A 40 -18.53 -7.99 -10.67
CA ILE A 40 -18.22 -8.77 -11.88
C ILE A 40 -17.29 -9.94 -11.55
N ASN A 41 -16.31 -9.74 -10.66
CA ASN A 41 -15.33 -10.76 -10.29
C ASN A 41 -15.81 -11.70 -9.17
N LYS A 42 -17.00 -11.47 -8.58
CA LYS A 42 -17.60 -12.28 -7.51
C LYS A 42 -16.70 -12.40 -6.27
N VAL A 43 -16.09 -11.29 -5.85
CA VAL A 43 -15.18 -11.23 -4.69
C VAL A 43 -15.69 -10.29 -3.59
N GLY A 44 -17.01 -10.01 -3.59
CA GLY A 44 -17.65 -9.08 -2.64
C GLY A 44 -17.64 -9.56 -1.18
N ASP A 45 -17.57 -10.86 -0.95
CA ASP A 45 -17.51 -11.42 0.41
C ASP A 45 -16.15 -11.15 1.08
N ILE A 46 -15.09 -10.91 0.27
CA ILE A 46 -13.71 -10.73 0.73
C ILE A 46 -13.30 -9.25 0.69
N ILE A 47 -13.74 -8.50 -0.34
CA ILE A 47 -13.27 -7.13 -0.58
C ILE A 47 -14.29 -6.11 -0.08
N ASN A 48 -13.83 -5.23 0.81
CA ASN A 48 -14.59 -4.08 1.31
C ASN A 48 -14.05 -2.79 0.65
N PRO A 49 -14.75 -2.21 -0.32
CA PRO A 49 -14.38 -0.93 -0.91
C PRO A 49 -14.73 0.22 0.05
N ILE A 50 -13.84 1.19 0.18
CA ILE A 50 -14.03 2.37 1.02
C ILE A 50 -13.70 3.62 0.21
N LEU A 51 -14.64 4.56 0.14
CA LEU A 51 -14.43 5.87 -0.45
C LEU A 51 -13.88 6.82 0.61
N GLY A 52 -12.69 7.36 0.40
CA GLY A 52 -12.10 8.36 1.29
C GLY A 52 -10.58 8.42 1.23
N ASP A 53 -10.01 9.38 1.97
CA ASP A 53 -8.56 9.51 2.10
C ASP A 53 -8.02 8.47 3.09
N SER A 54 -7.04 7.69 2.64
CA SER A 54 -6.39 6.69 3.48
C SER A 54 -5.70 7.27 4.72
N LYS A 55 -5.26 8.55 4.70
CA LYS A 55 -4.72 9.24 5.89
C LYS A 55 -5.74 9.34 7.03
N ASN A 56 -7.02 9.43 6.69
CA ASN A 56 -8.10 9.55 7.67
C ASN A 56 -8.72 8.19 7.98
N ILE A 57 -8.99 7.38 6.95
CA ILE A 57 -9.69 6.11 7.07
C ILE A 57 -8.88 5.07 7.86
N VAL A 58 -7.57 4.96 7.58
CA VAL A 58 -6.77 3.91 8.21
C VAL A 58 -6.67 4.12 9.73
N PRO A 59 -6.25 5.29 10.25
CA PRO A 59 -6.13 5.47 11.69
C PRO A 59 -7.47 5.50 12.44
N SER A 60 -8.57 5.89 11.77
CA SER A 60 -9.89 5.98 12.43
C SER A 60 -10.69 4.67 12.43
N SER A 61 -10.55 3.87 11.38
CA SER A 61 -11.46 2.73 11.14
C SER A 61 -10.75 1.39 10.93
N LEU A 62 -9.46 1.39 10.64
CA LEU A 62 -8.68 0.20 10.29
C LEU A 62 -7.40 0.07 11.15
N LEU A 63 -7.38 0.71 12.30
CA LEU A 63 -6.24 0.73 13.22
C LEU A 63 -5.83 -0.70 13.62
N GLY A 64 -4.60 -1.08 13.35
CA GLY A 64 -4.02 -2.36 13.77
C GLY A 64 -4.68 -3.61 13.16
N LEU A 65 -5.35 -3.51 12.02
CA LEU A 65 -6.07 -4.64 11.42
C LEU A 65 -5.27 -5.39 10.33
N ALA A 66 -4.27 -4.75 9.72
CA ALA A 66 -3.65 -5.28 8.53
C ALA A 66 -2.38 -6.10 8.84
N ASP A 67 -2.28 -7.29 8.26
CA ASP A 67 -1.04 -8.06 8.15
C ASP A 67 -0.17 -7.53 6.99
N ARG A 68 -0.82 -6.90 6.00
CA ARG A 68 -0.15 -6.43 4.78
C ARG A 68 -0.84 -5.19 4.23
N ILE A 69 -0.05 -4.19 3.87
CA ILE A 69 -0.53 -2.96 3.24
C ILE A 69 0.19 -2.76 1.90
N ILE A 70 -0.58 -2.44 0.86
CA ILE A 70 -0.07 -2.13 -0.47
C ILE A 70 -0.36 -0.67 -0.78
N MET A 71 0.69 0.07 -1.15
CA MET A 71 0.65 1.51 -1.41
C MET A 71 1.12 1.81 -2.85
N PRO A 72 0.28 1.54 -3.87
CA PRO A 72 0.67 1.64 -5.28
C PRO A 72 0.50 3.06 -5.86
N LEU A 73 0.84 4.09 -5.09
CA LEU A 73 0.84 5.49 -5.51
C LEU A 73 2.27 6.06 -5.43
N PRO A 74 3.13 5.86 -6.46
CA PRO A 74 4.55 6.14 -6.38
C PRO A 74 4.91 7.61 -6.07
N GLU A 75 4.04 8.55 -6.45
CA GLU A 75 4.29 9.98 -6.29
C GLU A 75 4.17 10.45 -4.84
N ASN A 76 3.22 9.87 -4.08
CA ASN A 76 2.84 10.37 -2.75
C ASN A 76 2.92 9.31 -1.64
N SER A 77 3.29 8.06 -1.93
CA SER A 77 3.28 6.97 -0.93
C SER A 77 4.07 7.30 0.32
N PHE A 78 5.17 8.04 0.19
CA PHE A 78 6.02 8.41 1.32
C PHE A 78 5.27 9.22 2.40
N GLU A 79 4.36 10.11 2.00
CA GLU A 79 3.57 10.93 2.91
C GLU A 79 2.48 10.15 3.67
N TYR A 80 2.20 8.91 3.24
CA TYR A 80 1.19 8.04 3.83
C TYR A 80 1.78 6.94 4.73
N ILE A 81 3.10 6.96 4.96
CA ILE A 81 3.78 5.94 5.79
C ILE A 81 3.17 5.87 7.19
N GLU A 82 2.91 7.00 7.84
CA GLU A 82 2.33 7.04 9.19
C GLU A 82 0.94 6.39 9.23
N ALA A 83 0.09 6.73 8.26
CA ALA A 83 -1.22 6.09 8.15
C ALA A 83 -1.10 4.58 7.90
N ALA A 84 -0.16 4.15 7.06
CA ALA A 84 0.09 2.74 6.84
C ALA A 84 0.57 2.04 8.12
N LEU A 85 1.50 2.64 8.85
CA LEU A 85 2.00 2.09 10.12
C LEU A 85 0.88 1.93 11.15
N SER A 86 -0.05 2.88 11.23
CA SER A 86 -1.20 2.77 12.14
C SER A 86 -2.13 1.61 11.80
N GLY A 87 -2.21 1.23 10.53
CA GLY A 87 -3.02 0.10 10.07
C GLY A 87 -2.39 -1.27 10.30
N ILE A 88 -1.06 -1.36 10.43
CA ILE A 88 -0.36 -2.62 10.67
C ILE A 88 -0.65 -3.13 12.10
N LYS A 89 -0.88 -4.42 12.23
CA LYS A 89 -1.06 -5.11 13.52
C LYS A 89 0.11 -4.86 14.46
N ASN A 90 -0.13 -4.88 15.77
CA ASN A 90 0.91 -4.77 16.78
C ASN A 90 1.91 -5.94 16.74
N SER A 91 1.51 -7.10 16.21
CA SER A 91 2.38 -8.25 15.96
C SER A 91 3.34 -8.05 14.79
N GLY A 92 3.24 -6.91 14.09
CA GLY A 92 3.99 -6.61 12.88
C GLY A 92 3.24 -6.97 11.60
N GLY A 93 3.88 -6.68 10.47
CA GLY A 93 3.32 -6.94 9.14
C GLY A 93 4.24 -6.49 8.02
N ILE A 94 3.71 -6.42 6.81
CA ILE A 94 4.48 -6.02 5.63
C ILE A 94 3.82 -4.84 4.93
N ILE A 95 4.62 -3.83 4.58
CA ILE A 95 4.22 -2.71 3.72
C ILE A 95 4.91 -2.84 2.37
N HIS A 96 4.14 -2.82 1.29
CA HIS A 96 4.61 -2.72 -0.09
C HIS A 96 4.48 -1.26 -0.53
N LEU A 97 5.59 -0.52 -0.48
CA LEU A 97 5.63 0.90 -0.81
C LEU A 97 6.20 1.10 -2.21
N TYR A 98 5.41 1.69 -3.09
CA TYR A 98 5.84 2.08 -4.43
C TYR A 98 6.35 3.52 -4.42
N SER A 99 7.44 3.79 -5.12
CA SER A 99 7.99 5.14 -5.27
C SER A 99 8.62 5.32 -6.64
N HIS A 100 8.57 6.54 -7.16
CA HIS A 100 9.42 6.97 -8.27
C HIS A 100 10.75 7.45 -7.68
N ILE A 101 11.85 6.92 -8.18
CA ILE A 101 13.20 7.30 -7.73
C ILE A 101 14.16 7.40 -8.90
N TYR A 102 15.21 8.20 -8.73
CA TYR A 102 16.41 8.09 -9.55
C TYR A 102 17.18 6.86 -9.07
N ILE A 103 17.54 5.94 -9.99
CA ILE A 103 18.05 4.60 -9.62
C ILE A 103 19.33 4.68 -8.78
N ASP A 104 20.17 5.67 -9.07
CA ASP A 104 21.42 5.90 -8.32
C ASP A 104 21.16 6.39 -6.86
N GLU A 105 19.94 6.82 -6.55
CA GLU A 105 19.53 7.27 -5.21
C GLU A 105 18.80 6.18 -4.38
N LEU A 106 18.84 4.92 -4.84
CA LEU A 106 18.12 3.83 -4.19
C LEU A 106 18.47 3.70 -2.69
N ASP A 107 19.75 3.71 -2.35
CA ASP A 107 20.20 3.58 -0.95
C ASP A 107 19.77 4.77 -0.09
N SER A 108 19.83 5.98 -0.67
CA SER A 108 19.36 7.20 -0.01
C SER A 108 17.86 7.14 0.29
N LYS A 109 17.08 6.62 -0.65
CA LYS A 109 15.63 6.43 -0.48
C LYS A 109 15.31 5.39 0.58
N ILE A 110 16.03 4.27 0.61
CA ILE A 110 15.92 3.25 1.65
C ILE A 110 16.16 3.86 3.02
N ASN A 111 17.26 4.58 3.20
CA ASN A 111 17.60 5.24 4.46
C ASN A 111 16.52 6.25 4.89
N LEU A 112 15.94 7.00 3.95
CA LEU A 112 14.88 7.95 4.23
C LEU A 112 13.59 7.25 4.70
N ILE A 113 13.20 6.14 4.05
CA ILE A 113 12.04 5.32 4.44
C ILE A 113 12.25 4.76 5.86
N MET A 114 13.41 4.18 6.15
CA MET A 114 13.72 3.61 7.46
C MET A 114 13.65 4.67 8.55
N LYS A 115 14.30 5.81 8.38
CA LYS A 115 14.25 6.94 9.32
C LYS A 115 12.81 7.42 9.58
N ARG A 116 11.97 7.47 8.53
CA ARG A 116 10.57 7.88 8.69
C ARG A 116 9.77 6.88 9.53
N ILE A 117 10.03 5.58 9.35
CA ILE A 117 9.37 4.52 10.14
C ILE A 117 9.88 4.54 11.59
N GLU A 118 11.18 4.64 11.79
CA GLU A 118 11.80 4.71 13.11
C GLU A 118 11.36 5.93 13.92
N SER A 119 11.08 7.07 13.26
CA SER A 119 10.53 8.27 13.91
C SER A 119 9.12 8.07 14.47
N GLN A 120 8.45 6.96 14.17
CA GLN A 120 7.14 6.56 14.69
C GLN A 120 7.25 5.43 15.73
N ASP A 121 8.40 5.29 16.37
CA ASP A 121 8.68 4.25 17.38
C ASP A 121 8.44 2.80 16.88
N LYS A 122 8.60 2.58 15.56
CA LYS A 122 8.53 1.26 14.94
C LYS A 122 9.89 0.85 14.39
N SER A 123 10.23 -0.43 14.54
CA SER A 123 11.39 -0.99 13.86
C SER A 123 11.00 -1.61 12.53
N CYS A 124 11.90 -1.53 11.54
CA CYS A 124 11.63 -2.10 10.23
C CYS A 124 12.87 -2.77 9.63
N LYS A 125 12.63 -3.61 8.63
CA LYS A 125 13.64 -4.21 7.78
C LYS A 125 13.19 -4.15 6.33
N ILE A 126 14.03 -3.64 5.44
CA ILE A 126 13.79 -3.76 4.00
C ILE A 126 14.08 -5.21 3.59
N LEU A 127 13.06 -5.91 3.12
CA LEU A 127 13.16 -7.30 2.65
C LEU A 127 13.65 -7.35 1.21
N SER A 128 13.15 -6.43 0.38
CA SER A 128 13.54 -6.31 -1.02
C SER A 128 13.25 -4.91 -1.56
N SER A 129 13.95 -4.56 -2.64
CA SER A 129 13.67 -3.40 -3.47
C SER A 129 13.77 -3.82 -4.94
N ASN A 130 12.67 -3.70 -5.68
CA ASN A 130 12.60 -4.19 -7.05
C ASN A 130 12.13 -3.08 -7.99
N ILE A 131 12.83 -2.91 -9.12
CA ILE A 131 12.39 -2.02 -10.19
C ILE A 131 11.22 -2.69 -10.91
N VAL A 132 10.05 -2.10 -10.82
CA VAL A 132 8.82 -2.59 -11.47
C VAL A 132 8.75 -2.12 -12.91
N LYS A 133 9.20 -0.87 -13.17
CA LYS A 133 9.14 -0.24 -14.48
C LYS A 133 10.17 0.88 -14.58
N ASN A 134 10.84 0.98 -15.73
CA ASN A 134 11.60 2.18 -16.09
C ASN A 134 10.64 3.25 -16.61
N ILE A 135 10.71 4.45 -16.08
CA ILE A 135 9.80 5.57 -16.38
C ILE A 135 10.49 6.73 -17.09
N GLY A 136 11.82 6.66 -17.26
CA GLY A 136 12.64 7.65 -17.96
C GLY A 136 14.13 7.34 -17.81
N PRO A 137 15.01 8.09 -18.44
CA PRO A 137 16.46 7.92 -18.30
C PRO A 137 16.88 8.06 -16.84
N GLY A 138 17.44 7.00 -16.25
CA GLY A 138 17.83 6.93 -14.84
C GLY A 138 16.69 6.87 -13.82
N TRP A 139 15.42 6.94 -14.23
CA TRP A 139 14.26 6.90 -13.35
C TRP A 139 13.56 5.56 -13.38
N GLY A 140 13.26 5.04 -12.22
CA GLY A 140 12.50 3.80 -12.03
C GLY A 140 11.30 3.98 -11.10
N GLN A 141 10.25 3.22 -11.36
CA GLN A 141 9.24 2.89 -10.38
C GLN A 141 9.72 1.68 -9.59
N VAL A 142 9.95 1.85 -8.31
CA VAL A 142 10.46 0.81 -7.42
C VAL A 142 9.41 0.45 -6.38
N VAL A 143 9.29 -0.85 -6.07
CA VAL A 143 8.57 -1.34 -4.91
C VAL A 143 9.55 -1.73 -3.82
N PHE A 144 9.31 -1.23 -2.61
CA PHE A 144 10.02 -1.61 -1.40
C PHE A 144 9.12 -2.53 -0.58
N ASP A 145 9.59 -3.74 -0.28
CA ASP A 145 8.93 -4.66 0.63
C ASP A 145 9.53 -4.47 2.02
N ILE A 146 8.73 -3.95 2.94
CA ILE A 146 9.17 -3.47 4.24
C ILE A 146 8.49 -4.29 5.33
N GLN A 147 9.27 -5.05 6.10
CA GLN A 147 8.78 -5.70 7.30
C GLN A 147 8.76 -4.71 8.46
N ILE A 148 7.61 -4.58 9.12
CA ILE A 148 7.39 -3.81 10.34
C ILE A 148 7.35 -4.78 11.52
N LYS A 149 8.02 -4.40 12.62
CA LYS A 149 8.06 -5.18 13.87
C LYS A 149 7.47 -4.37 15.01
#